data_fdec0d11693fc827c6b902197eaf9b90
#
_entry.id   fdec0d11693fc827c6b902197eaf9b90
#
_cell.length_a   1.000
_cell.length_b   1.000
_cell.length_c   1.000
_cell.angle_alpha   90.00
_cell.angle_beta   90.00
_cell.angle_gamma   90.00
#
_symmetry.space_group_name_H-M   'P 1'
#
loop_
_entity.id
_entity.type
_entity.pdbx_description
1 polymer ?
#
loop_
_entity_poly.entity_id
_entity_poly.type
_entity_poly.pdbx_seq_one_letter_code
_entity_poly.pdbx_strand_id
1 'polypeptide(L)'
;MKQKLKVTAVLLLIVLVLGIFSVTEYESRRELVFAKSLDEVILTVDHKELKLSELAFYVAYQEQQIEAAARIYNPDNTNEYWSLHGNRMFLRDEGKHAVLDMAVHDEIFYQMAVAEGLELTPQEEEHIANDRYDFWSDLGKEERAALG
;
A
#
# COMPACT_ATOMS: atom_id res chain seq x y z
N MET A 1 -12.88 52.82 -18.57
CA MET A 1 -11.87 52.36 -17.61
C MET A 1 -12.40 51.33 -16.58
N LYS A 2 -13.47 51.62 -15.85
CA LYS A 2 -14.02 50.74 -14.79
C LYS A 2 -14.45 49.32 -15.26
N GLN A 3 -14.93 49.17 -16.51
CA GLN A 3 -15.39 47.88 -17.05
C GLN A 3 -14.17 46.94 -17.40
N LYS A 4 -13.09 47.50 -17.95
CA LYS A 4 -11.87 46.72 -18.22
C LYS A 4 -11.24 46.21 -16.92
N LEU A 5 -11.25 47.02 -15.86
CA LEU A 5 -10.76 46.64 -14.53
C LEU A 5 -11.55 45.47 -13.93
N LYS A 6 -12.87 45.47 -14.09
CA LYS A 6 -13.74 44.38 -13.63
C LYS A 6 -13.47 43.06 -14.36
N VAL A 7 -13.29 43.13 -15.69
CA VAL A 7 -12.97 41.95 -16.51
C VAL A 7 -11.61 41.36 -16.13
N THR A 8 -10.60 42.22 -15.92
CA THR A 8 -9.27 41.79 -15.49
C THR A 8 -9.30 41.15 -14.10
N ALA A 9 -10.09 41.68 -13.15
CA ALA A 9 -10.23 41.14 -11.83
C ALA A 9 -10.90 39.75 -11.86
N VAL A 10 -11.93 39.57 -12.70
CA VAL A 10 -12.60 38.26 -12.87
C VAL A 10 -11.65 37.24 -13.50
N LEU A 11 -10.87 37.61 -14.52
CA LEU A 11 -9.87 36.75 -15.14
C LEU A 11 -8.78 36.31 -14.15
N LEU A 12 -8.27 37.22 -13.32
CA LEU A 12 -7.32 36.90 -12.26
C LEU A 12 -7.88 35.93 -11.24
N LEU A 13 -9.14 36.09 -10.87
CA LEU A 13 -9.81 35.21 -9.92
C LEU A 13 -10.01 33.82 -10.50
N ILE A 14 -10.35 33.69 -11.78
CA ILE A 14 -10.45 32.39 -12.48
C ILE A 14 -9.09 31.70 -12.53
N VAL A 15 -8.01 32.40 -12.87
CA VAL A 15 -6.65 31.85 -12.90
C VAL A 15 -6.22 31.40 -11.52
N LEU A 16 -6.57 32.14 -10.47
CA LEU A 16 -6.25 31.78 -9.09
C LEU A 16 -7.02 30.54 -8.65
N VAL A 17 -8.30 30.43 -8.96
CA VAL A 17 -9.11 29.24 -8.67
C VAL A 17 -8.61 28.02 -9.41
N LEU A 18 -8.29 28.15 -10.71
CA LEU A 18 -7.70 27.06 -11.50
C LEU A 18 -6.31 26.65 -10.96
N GLY A 19 -5.52 27.61 -10.52
CA GLY A 19 -4.22 27.35 -9.87
C GLY A 19 -4.38 26.54 -8.57
N ILE A 20 -5.33 26.92 -7.70
CA ILE A 20 -5.61 26.18 -6.46
C ILE A 20 -6.10 24.76 -6.78
N PHE A 21 -7.02 24.61 -7.74
CA PHE A 21 -7.52 23.29 -8.16
C PHE A 21 -6.37 22.41 -8.70
N SER A 22 -5.47 22.97 -9.50
CA SER A 22 -4.33 22.21 -10.05
C SER A 22 -3.35 21.78 -8.97
N VAL A 23 -3.14 22.58 -7.93
CA VAL A 23 -2.25 22.24 -6.81
C VAL A 23 -2.90 21.17 -5.93
N THR A 24 -4.19 21.25 -5.63
CA THR A 24 -4.89 20.25 -4.83
C THR A 24 -5.01 18.91 -5.55
N GLU A 25 -5.24 18.89 -6.87
CA GLU A 25 -5.20 17.66 -7.68
C GLU A 25 -3.77 17.08 -7.77
N TYR A 26 -2.76 17.90 -7.85
CA TYR A 26 -1.37 17.45 -7.89
C TYR A 26 -0.95 16.85 -6.55
N GLU A 27 -1.36 17.41 -5.42
CA GLU A 27 -1.09 16.84 -4.09
C GLU A 27 -1.88 15.55 -3.85
N SER A 28 -3.12 15.45 -4.35
CA SER A 28 -3.92 14.22 -4.24
C SER A 28 -3.40 13.07 -5.11
N ARG A 29 -2.62 13.39 -6.16
CA ARG A 29 -1.94 12.42 -7.03
C ARG A 29 -0.51 12.11 -6.60
N ARG A 30 -0.03 12.65 -5.48
CA ARG A 30 1.24 12.22 -4.91
C ARG A 30 1.11 10.74 -4.58
N GLU A 31 1.86 9.92 -5.29
CA GLU A 31 2.05 8.52 -4.91
C GLU A 31 2.45 8.51 -3.43
N LEU A 32 1.64 7.84 -2.62
CA LEU A 32 1.99 7.53 -1.25
C LEU A 32 3.28 6.70 -1.33
N VAL A 33 4.40 7.30 -0.97
CA VAL A 33 5.65 6.58 -0.86
C VAL A 33 5.53 5.74 0.41
N PHE A 34 5.37 4.43 0.26
CA PHE A 34 5.18 3.47 1.34
C PHE A 34 6.14 3.74 2.52
N ALA A 35 7.43 3.88 2.23
CA ALA A 35 8.47 4.15 3.23
C ALA A 35 8.27 5.45 4.05
N LYS A 36 7.43 6.39 3.60
CA LYS A 36 7.15 7.63 4.35
C LYS A 36 5.93 7.53 5.25
N SER A 37 5.12 6.50 5.08
CA SER A 37 3.85 6.31 5.78
C SER A 37 3.87 5.09 6.71
N LEU A 38 5.04 4.53 6.98
CA LEU A 38 5.22 3.30 7.76
C LEU A 38 4.58 3.36 9.15
N ASP A 39 4.56 4.52 9.77
CA ASP A 39 3.98 4.74 11.11
C ASP A 39 2.49 5.05 11.10
N GLU A 40 1.88 5.19 9.92
CA GLU A 40 0.45 5.49 9.83
C GLU A 40 -0.39 4.25 10.17
N VAL A 41 -1.43 4.46 10.98
CA VAL A 41 -2.43 3.42 11.28
C VAL A 41 -3.32 3.23 10.06
N ILE A 42 -3.32 2.02 9.50
CA ILE A 42 -4.04 1.70 8.26
C ILE A 42 -5.37 1.02 8.55
N LEU A 43 -5.41 0.20 9.60
CA LEU A 43 -6.64 -0.48 9.98
C LEU A 43 -6.64 -0.78 11.48
N THR A 44 -7.83 -1.09 12.01
CA THR A 44 -8.01 -1.52 13.39
C THR A 44 -8.76 -2.84 13.38
N VAL A 45 -8.22 -3.83 14.07
CA VAL A 45 -8.85 -5.13 14.27
C VAL A 45 -9.21 -5.25 15.74
N ASP A 46 -10.51 -5.23 16.04
CA ASP A 46 -11.05 -5.11 17.41
C ASP A 46 -10.48 -3.85 18.11
N HIS A 47 -9.51 -4.00 18.99
CA HIS A 47 -8.86 -2.90 19.74
C HIS A 47 -7.40 -2.68 19.34
N LYS A 48 -6.85 -3.50 18.43
CA LYS A 48 -5.48 -3.41 17.94
C LYS A 48 -5.42 -2.53 16.70
N GLU A 49 -4.66 -1.46 16.77
CA GLU A 49 -4.29 -0.65 15.63
C GLU A 49 -3.10 -1.26 14.91
N LEU A 50 -3.19 -1.44 13.59
CA LEU A 50 -2.14 -1.95 12.74
C LEU A 50 -1.59 -0.82 11.88
N LYS A 51 -0.28 -0.64 11.96
CA LYS A 51 0.46 0.34 11.16
C LYS A 51 0.82 -0.24 9.79
N LEU A 52 1.10 0.64 8.84
CA LEU A 52 1.56 0.23 7.52
C LEU A 52 2.84 -0.62 7.56
N SER A 53 3.77 -0.34 8.50
CA SER A 53 4.97 -1.14 8.72
C SER A 53 4.67 -2.60 9.09
N GLU A 54 3.58 -2.86 9.82
CA GLU A 54 3.14 -4.21 10.18
C GLU A 54 2.56 -4.97 8.98
N LEU A 55 2.14 -4.25 7.93
CA LEU A 55 1.63 -4.82 6.69
C LEU A 55 2.74 -5.05 5.62
N ALA A 56 3.97 -4.63 5.88
CA ALA A 56 5.06 -4.68 4.89
C ALA A 56 5.30 -6.09 4.31
N PHE A 57 5.21 -7.12 5.14
CA PHE A 57 5.32 -8.52 4.71
C PHE A 57 4.23 -8.88 3.70
N TYR A 58 2.97 -8.57 4.01
CA TYR A 58 1.83 -8.90 3.13
C TYR A 58 1.88 -8.13 1.82
N VAL A 59 2.33 -6.86 1.87
CA VAL A 59 2.55 -6.04 0.66
C VAL A 59 3.60 -6.68 -0.24
N ALA A 60 4.78 -6.99 0.30
CA ALA A 60 5.86 -7.61 -0.47
C ALA A 60 5.45 -8.98 -1.02
N TYR A 61 4.82 -9.81 -0.21
CA TYR A 61 4.34 -11.12 -0.63
C TYR A 61 3.34 -11.01 -1.78
N GLN A 62 2.33 -10.16 -1.64
CA GLN A 62 1.28 -9.98 -2.66
C GLN A 62 1.84 -9.37 -3.94
N GLU A 63 2.75 -8.40 -3.82
CA GLU A 63 3.42 -7.80 -4.98
C GLU A 63 4.21 -8.84 -5.76
N GLN A 64 4.99 -9.69 -5.10
CA GLN A 64 5.73 -10.77 -5.75
C GLN A 64 4.80 -11.75 -6.50
N GLN A 65 3.66 -12.11 -5.92
CA GLN A 65 2.69 -13.00 -6.56
C GLN A 65 2.11 -12.36 -7.84
N ILE A 66 1.72 -11.09 -7.78
CA ILE A 66 1.16 -10.39 -8.93
C ILE A 66 2.23 -10.14 -9.99
N GLU A 67 3.45 -9.74 -9.60
CA GLU A 67 4.57 -9.53 -10.54
C GLU A 67 4.99 -10.83 -11.24
N ALA A 68 4.97 -11.96 -10.55
CA ALA A 68 5.22 -13.26 -11.15
C ALA A 68 4.20 -13.57 -12.26
N ALA A 69 2.92 -13.32 -12.01
CA ALA A 69 1.86 -13.49 -13.01
C ALA A 69 1.98 -12.45 -14.15
N ALA A 70 2.32 -11.21 -13.82
CA ALA A 70 2.52 -10.13 -14.78
C ALA A 70 3.65 -10.43 -15.77
N ARG A 71 4.77 -10.98 -15.30
CA ARG A 71 5.89 -11.40 -16.16
C ARG A 71 5.51 -12.53 -17.13
N ILE A 72 4.60 -13.41 -16.72
CA ILE A 72 4.06 -14.47 -17.62
C ILE A 72 3.14 -13.86 -18.67
N TYR A 73 2.32 -12.87 -18.26
CA TYR A 73 1.36 -12.21 -19.14
C TYR A 73 2.03 -11.30 -20.17
N ASN A 74 2.88 -10.39 -19.72
CA ASN A 74 3.65 -9.49 -20.58
C ASN A 74 5.00 -9.14 -19.93
N PRO A 75 6.08 -9.87 -20.29
CA PRO A 75 7.41 -9.67 -19.68
C PRO A 75 8.02 -8.31 -20.01
N ASP A 76 7.58 -7.66 -21.12
CA ASP A 76 8.11 -6.36 -21.55
C ASP A 76 7.41 -5.18 -20.86
N ASN A 77 6.22 -5.41 -20.28
CA ASN A 77 5.43 -4.36 -19.61
C ASN A 77 4.50 -4.97 -18.54
N THR A 78 5.03 -5.23 -17.36
CA THR A 78 4.26 -5.79 -16.23
C THR A 78 3.17 -4.87 -15.73
N ASN A 79 3.33 -3.54 -15.90
CA ASN A 79 2.31 -2.55 -15.51
C ASN A 79 0.98 -2.73 -16.23
N GLU A 80 0.98 -3.33 -17.41
CA GLU A 80 -0.25 -3.64 -18.13
C GLU A 80 -1.11 -4.62 -17.34
N TYR A 81 -0.50 -5.65 -16.76
CA TYR A 81 -1.19 -6.65 -15.94
C TYR A 81 -1.84 -6.03 -14.71
N TRP A 82 -1.14 -5.15 -13.99
CA TRP A 82 -1.69 -4.42 -12.84
C TRP A 82 -2.92 -3.59 -13.17
N SER A 83 -3.05 -3.19 -14.44
CA SER A 83 -4.16 -2.37 -14.95
C SER A 83 -5.32 -3.21 -15.50
N LEU A 84 -5.21 -4.53 -15.55
CA LEU A 84 -6.30 -5.39 -15.97
C LEU A 84 -7.45 -5.33 -14.97
N HIS A 85 -8.66 -5.45 -15.52
CA HIS A 85 -9.89 -5.47 -14.75
C HIS A 85 -10.33 -6.93 -14.55
N GLY A 86 -10.20 -7.44 -13.33
CA GLY A 86 -10.74 -8.73 -12.90
C GLY A 86 -12.03 -8.51 -12.09
N ASN A 87 -12.68 -9.52 -11.64
CA ASN A 87 -13.80 -9.58 -10.70
C ASN A 87 -14.47 -8.28 -10.20
N ARG A 88 -14.62 -7.24 -11.06
CA ARG A 88 -15.22 -5.91 -10.81
C ARG A 88 -14.25 -4.82 -10.36
N MET A 89 -12.97 -5.07 -10.19
CA MET A 89 -11.96 -4.06 -9.86
C MET A 89 -10.66 -4.31 -10.64
N PHE A 90 -9.73 -3.39 -10.58
CA PHE A 90 -8.40 -3.56 -11.14
C PHE A 90 -7.58 -4.53 -10.28
N LEU A 91 -6.68 -5.31 -10.89
CA LEU A 91 -5.81 -6.25 -10.16
C LEU A 91 -4.98 -5.56 -9.08
N ARG A 92 -4.52 -4.33 -9.31
CA ARG A 92 -3.85 -3.52 -8.28
C ARG A 92 -4.73 -3.25 -7.05
N ASP A 93 -6.04 -3.15 -7.22
CA ASP A 93 -6.96 -2.92 -6.10
C ASP A 93 -7.35 -4.25 -5.44
N GLU A 94 -7.48 -5.33 -6.21
CA GLU A 94 -7.59 -6.70 -5.66
C GLU A 94 -6.37 -7.04 -4.78
N GLY A 95 -5.15 -6.69 -5.24
CA GLY A 95 -3.94 -6.87 -4.44
C GLY A 95 -3.97 -6.14 -3.11
N LYS A 96 -4.42 -4.88 -3.08
CA LYS A 96 -4.57 -4.12 -1.83
C LYS A 96 -5.58 -4.77 -0.88
N HIS A 97 -6.72 -5.23 -1.41
CA HIS A 97 -7.71 -5.95 -0.60
C HIS A 97 -7.14 -7.25 -0.03
N ALA A 98 -6.41 -8.01 -0.84
CA ALA A 98 -5.78 -9.24 -0.38
C ALA A 98 -4.78 -9.00 0.76
N VAL A 99 -3.98 -7.92 0.70
CA VAL A 99 -3.08 -7.50 1.78
C VAL A 99 -3.85 -7.23 3.07
N LEU A 100 -4.93 -6.46 3.00
CA LEU A 100 -5.75 -6.13 4.17
C LEU A 100 -6.43 -7.39 4.75
N ASP A 101 -6.97 -8.24 3.89
CA ASP A 101 -7.64 -9.47 4.30
C ASP A 101 -6.66 -10.44 5.01
N MET A 102 -5.43 -10.60 4.49
CA MET A 102 -4.39 -11.39 5.14
C MET A 102 -4.02 -10.81 6.52
N ALA A 103 -3.80 -9.51 6.61
CA ALA A 103 -3.43 -8.86 7.87
C ALA A 103 -4.54 -8.99 8.93
N VAL A 104 -5.80 -8.80 8.54
CA VAL A 104 -6.96 -8.97 9.43
C VAL A 104 -7.08 -10.41 9.90
N HIS A 105 -6.96 -11.35 8.96
CA HIS A 105 -7.04 -12.79 9.26
C HIS A 105 -5.98 -13.19 10.30
N ASP A 106 -4.73 -12.84 10.06
CA ASP A 106 -3.63 -13.24 10.94
C ASP A 106 -3.72 -12.55 12.30
N GLU A 107 -4.13 -11.28 12.36
CA GLU A 107 -4.33 -10.59 13.65
C GLU A 107 -5.44 -11.24 14.46
N ILE A 108 -6.56 -11.64 13.83
CA ILE A 108 -7.65 -12.37 14.53
C ILE A 108 -7.13 -13.68 15.11
N PHE A 109 -6.39 -14.47 14.32
CA PHE A 109 -5.83 -15.73 14.80
C PHE A 109 -4.80 -15.54 15.91
N TYR A 110 -3.97 -14.50 15.79
CA TYR A 110 -3.04 -14.15 16.84
C TYR A 110 -3.75 -13.78 18.15
N GLN A 111 -4.80 -12.97 18.10
CA GLN A 111 -5.58 -12.61 19.28
C GLN A 111 -6.26 -13.85 19.92
N MET A 112 -6.77 -14.75 19.08
CA MET A 112 -7.35 -16.02 19.59
C MET A 112 -6.28 -16.88 20.27
N ALA A 113 -5.10 -17.02 19.67
CA ALA A 113 -4.00 -17.78 20.27
C ALA A 113 -3.56 -17.20 21.62
N VAL A 114 -3.45 -15.89 21.71
CA VAL A 114 -3.12 -15.18 22.96
C VAL A 114 -4.22 -15.40 24.01
N ALA A 115 -5.49 -15.32 23.62
CA ALA A 115 -6.62 -15.53 24.53
C ALA A 115 -6.67 -16.97 25.08
N GLU A 116 -6.23 -17.95 24.29
CA GLU A 116 -6.12 -19.35 24.69
C GLU A 116 -4.83 -19.67 25.46
N GLY A 117 -3.93 -18.68 25.61
CA GLY A 117 -2.65 -18.84 26.31
C GLY A 117 -1.67 -19.72 25.55
N LEU A 118 -1.75 -19.74 24.21
CA LEU A 118 -0.79 -20.46 23.38
C LEU A 118 0.53 -19.70 23.34
N GLU A 119 1.62 -20.41 23.58
CA GLU A 119 2.98 -19.88 23.52
C GLU A 119 3.79 -20.68 22.49
N LEU A 120 4.67 -20.01 21.79
CA LEU A 120 5.59 -20.66 20.87
C LEU A 120 6.67 -21.42 21.66
N THR A 121 7.04 -22.57 21.17
CA THR A 121 8.23 -23.26 21.65
C THR A 121 9.50 -22.56 21.13
N PRO A 122 10.66 -22.70 21.81
CA PRO A 122 11.91 -22.10 21.31
C PRO A 122 12.28 -22.54 19.89
N GLN A 123 11.88 -23.74 19.47
CA GLN A 123 12.11 -24.23 18.11
C GLN A 123 11.23 -23.51 17.07
N GLU A 124 9.96 -23.25 17.43
CA GLU A 124 9.05 -22.49 16.56
C GLU A 124 9.47 -21.04 16.43
N GLU A 125 9.96 -20.42 17.52
CA GLU A 125 10.51 -19.06 17.48
C GLU A 125 11.74 -18.97 16.57
N GLU A 126 12.67 -19.96 16.67
CA GLU A 126 13.84 -20.04 15.80
C GLU A 126 13.43 -20.23 14.33
N HIS A 127 12.43 -21.08 14.07
CA HIS A 127 11.93 -21.30 12.71
C HIS A 127 11.34 -20.03 12.10
N ILE A 128 10.46 -19.36 12.83
CA ILE A 128 9.87 -18.09 12.40
C ILE A 128 10.95 -17.01 12.16
N ALA A 129 11.97 -16.95 13.03
CA ALA A 129 13.05 -15.99 12.87
C ALA A 129 13.88 -16.26 11.60
N ASN A 130 14.13 -17.53 11.27
CA ASN A 130 14.83 -17.95 10.06
C ASN A 130 14.00 -17.66 8.81
N ASP A 131 12.70 -18.03 8.79
CA ASP A 131 11.81 -17.76 7.66
C ASP A 131 11.69 -16.27 7.38
N ARG A 132 11.59 -15.46 8.44
CA ARG A 132 11.58 -14.00 8.31
C ARG A 132 12.88 -13.47 7.72
N TYR A 133 14.02 -13.98 8.18
CA TYR A 133 15.34 -13.60 7.66
C TYR A 133 15.46 -13.96 6.18
N ASP A 134 15.09 -15.18 5.81
CA ASP A 134 15.18 -15.68 4.44
C ASP A 134 14.28 -14.85 3.51
N PHE A 135 13.02 -14.62 3.91
CA PHE A 135 12.10 -13.78 3.14
C PHE A 135 12.70 -12.39 2.87
N TRP A 136 13.18 -11.69 3.90
CA TRP A 136 13.72 -10.34 3.72
C TRP A 136 15.07 -10.33 2.98
N SER A 137 15.85 -11.38 3.09
CA SER A 137 17.13 -11.51 2.35
C SER A 137 16.92 -11.77 0.87
N ASP A 138 15.85 -12.46 0.49
CA ASP A 138 15.50 -12.79 -0.88
C ASP A 138 14.86 -11.60 -1.65
N LEU A 139 14.35 -10.60 -0.93
CA LEU A 139 13.89 -9.37 -1.56
C LEU A 139 15.02 -8.63 -2.27
N GLY A 140 14.74 -8.11 -3.47
CA GLY A 140 15.64 -7.24 -4.19
C GLY A 140 16.01 -5.98 -3.40
N LYS A 141 17.16 -5.38 -3.71
CA LYS A 141 17.60 -4.17 -3.00
C LYS A 141 16.61 -3.00 -3.15
N GLU A 142 16.00 -2.89 -4.32
CA GLU A 142 15.01 -1.84 -4.61
C GLU A 142 13.70 -2.08 -3.86
N GLU A 143 13.24 -3.33 -3.81
CA GLU A 143 12.04 -3.74 -3.06
C GLU A 143 12.21 -3.46 -1.56
N ARG A 144 13.36 -3.84 -0.99
CA ARG A 144 13.67 -3.53 0.42
C ARG A 144 13.68 -2.04 0.70
N ALA A 145 14.25 -1.23 -0.21
CA ALA A 145 14.28 0.22 -0.05
C ALA A 145 12.89 0.87 -0.20
N ALA A 146 11.99 0.25 -0.95
CA ALA A 146 10.60 0.73 -1.09
C ALA A 146 9.75 0.44 0.14
N LEU A 147 10.06 -0.66 0.83
CA LEU A 147 9.33 -1.09 2.04
C LEU A 147 9.85 -0.44 3.34
N GLY A 148 10.99 0.27 3.32
CA GLY A 148 11.62 0.92 4.47
C GLY A 148 12.72 0.08 5.03
#